data_cbea51f719f38db4bddcc9f4aab4d22c
#
_entry.id   cbea51f719f38db4bddcc9f4aab4d22c
#
_cell.length_a   1.000
_cell.length_b   1.000
_cell.length_c   1.000
_cell.angle_alpha   90.00
_cell.angle_beta   90.00
_cell.angle_gamma   90.00
#
_symmetry.space_group_name_H-M   'P 1'
#
loop_
_entity.id
_entity.type
_entity.pdbx_description
1 polymer ?
#
loop_
_entity_poly.entity_id
_entity_poly.type
_entity_poly.pdbx_seq_one_letter_code
_entity_poly.pdbx_strand_id
1 'polypeptide(L)'
;MRRTTSRSLPRTVTLSALVISATLALLATSTATATASTAQPLNGLFRVASGSYFRMIYPGGGKYFKNPYSADTNKTYTLIVAGTGGGLRTGVLQPAPTPAFGPHGNSLAGRIIRPADFAGIDFGLATKGTAPAISVSGGRLSGQVKGFTAEWNNLSFSQGGPVTGSYNALTHIYVLSWSSLISGGPFNGFTGSWHLTGTFVP
;
A
#
# COMPACT_ATOMS: atom_id res chain seq x y z
N MET A 1 -37.51 70.47 61.67
CA MET A 1 -38.84 70.76 61.08
C MET A 1 -38.68 71.68 59.89
N ARG A 2 -38.79 71.14 58.62
CA ARG A 2 -39.36 71.83 57.44
C ARG A 2 -39.43 70.78 56.29
N ARG A 3 -40.64 70.45 55.90
CA ARG A 3 -41.01 69.69 54.78
C ARG A 3 -40.81 70.53 53.55
N THR A 4 -40.16 69.98 52.46
CA THR A 4 -40.20 70.52 51.13
C THR A 4 -40.65 69.45 50.18
N THR A 5 -41.84 69.66 49.62
CA THR A 5 -42.49 68.87 48.59
C THR A 5 -41.89 69.25 47.28
N SER A 6 -41.37 68.28 46.56
CA SER A 6 -40.95 68.47 45.17
C SER A 6 -41.95 67.79 44.22
N ARG A 7 -42.50 68.57 43.30
CA ARG A 7 -43.45 68.19 42.23
C ARG A 7 -42.74 67.37 41.15
N SER A 8 -43.26 66.26 40.83
CA SER A 8 -42.87 65.47 39.67
C SER A 8 -43.62 65.93 38.40
N LEU A 9 -42.86 66.20 37.33
CA LEU A 9 -43.36 66.44 35.99
C LEU A 9 -43.44 65.10 35.21
N PRO A 10 -44.45 64.90 34.36
CA PRO A 10 -44.54 63.66 33.56
C PRO A 10 -43.57 63.75 32.37
N ARG A 11 -42.73 62.74 32.21
CA ARG A 11 -41.93 62.49 31.03
C ARG A 11 -42.77 61.75 29.98
N THR A 12 -42.98 62.38 28.86
CA THR A 12 -43.58 61.81 27.66
C THR A 12 -42.56 60.81 27.05
N VAL A 13 -42.90 59.55 26.99
CA VAL A 13 -42.09 58.49 26.32
C VAL A 13 -42.55 58.40 24.89
N THR A 14 -41.70 58.86 23.96
CA THR A 14 -41.93 58.65 22.52
C THR A 14 -41.43 57.24 22.17
N LEU A 15 -42.34 56.34 21.78
CA LEU A 15 -42.00 55.04 21.26
C LEU A 15 -41.50 55.19 19.82
N SER A 16 -40.21 55.04 19.57
CA SER A 16 -39.68 54.90 18.23
C SER A 16 -39.76 53.40 17.84
N ALA A 17 -40.58 53.08 16.88
CA ALA A 17 -40.67 51.75 16.28
C ALA A 17 -39.43 51.46 15.44
N LEU A 18 -38.59 50.59 15.91
CA LEU A 18 -37.42 50.06 15.17
C LEU A 18 -37.93 48.95 14.24
N VAL A 19 -37.99 49.21 12.95
CA VAL A 19 -38.26 48.19 11.92
C VAL A 19 -36.98 47.40 11.67
N ILE A 20 -36.88 46.21 12.21
CA ILE A 20 -35.79 45.26 11.93
C ILE A 20 -36.14 44.50 10.65
N SER A 21 -35.53 44.93 9.55
CA SER A 21 -35.55 44.17 8.29
C SER A 21 -34.61 42.95 8.42
N ALA A 22 -35.15 41.79 8.66
CA ALA A 22 -34.44 40.54 8.62
C ALA A 22 -34.17 40.12 7.16
N THR A 23 -32.98 40.38 6.67
CA THR A 23 -32.49 39.84 5.38
C THR A 23 -32.09 38.36 5.63
N LEU A 24 -32.94 37.46 5.15
CA LEU A 24 -32.67 36.01 5.14
C LEU A 24 -31.61 35.75 4.06
N ALA A 25 -30.33 35.63 4.44
CA ALA A 25 -29.29 35.16 3.55
C ALA A 25 -29.42 33.66 3.36
N LEU A 26 -29.92 33.23 2.19
CA LEU A 26 -29.93 31.83 1.76
C LEU A 26 -28.49 31.42 1.49
N LEU A 27 -27.85 30.73 2.45
CA LEU A 27 -26.60 30.03 2.23
C LEU A 27 -26.88 28.80 1.34
N ALA A 28 -26.66 28.95 0.05
CA ALA A 28 -26.62 27.82 -0.88
C ALA A 28 -25.40 26.97 -0.54
N THR A 29 -25.59 25.91 0.23
CA THR A 29 -24.57 24.86 0.42
C THR A 29 -24.43 24.09 -0.90
N SER A 30 -23.45 24.46 -1.71
CA SER A 30 -23.04 23.65 -2.86
C SER A 30 -22.44 22.34 -2.34
N THR A 31 -23.20 21.27 -2.33
CA THR A 31 -22.68 19.91 -2.16
C THR A 31 -21.84 19.58 -3.40
N ALA A 32 -20.53 19.75 -3.28
CA ALA A 32 -19.61 19.23 -4.28
C ALA A 32 -19.75 17.72 -4.29
N THR A 33 -20.41 17.18 -5.30
CA THR A 33 -20.40 15.74 -5.59
C THR A 33 -18.98 15.34 -5.92
N ALA A 34 -18.31 14.66 -4.99
CA ALA A 34 -17.01 14.07 -5.24
C ALA A 34 -17.20 13.02 -6.35
N THR A 35 -16.74 13.34 -7.56
CA THR A 35 -16.71 12.38 -8.67
C THR A 35 -15.77 11.25 -8.25
N ALA A 36 -16.30 10.04 -8.11
CA ALA A 36 -15.48 8.87 -7.81
C ALA A 36 -14.45 8.71 -8.93
N SER A 37 -13.17 8.78 -8.58
CA SER A 37 -12.08 8.57 -9.55
C SER A 37 -12.16 7.15 -10.07
N THR A 38 -12.35 6.98 -11.38
CA THR A 38 -12.38 5.68 -12.04
C THR A 38 -11.01 5.00 -11.90
N ALA A 39 -11.02 3.72 -11.53
CA ALA A 39 -9.79 2.94 -11.43
C ALA A 39 -9.13 2.79 -12.81
N GLN A 40 -7.88 3.19 -12.95
CA GLN A 40 -7.09 3.09 -14.17
C GLN A 40 -6.08 1.95 -14.05
N PRO A 41 -6.01 1.01 -15.00
CA PRO A 41 -5.01 -0.05 -14.98
C PRO A 41 -3.60 0.53 -15.18
N LEU A 42 -2.66 0.07 -14.39
CA LEU A 42 -1.24 0.36 -14.55
C LEU A 42 -0.57 -0.81 -15.27
N ASN A 43 -0.37 -0.67 -16.58
CA ASN A 43 0.32 -1.65 -17.43
C ASN A 43 1.76 -1.19 -17.62
N GLY A 44 2.71 -1.91 -17.01
CA GLY A 44 4.12 -1.51 -17.05
C GLY A 44 4.96 -2.20 -16.00
N LEU A 45 6.07 -1.56 -15.64
CA LEU A 45 7.08 -2.09 -14.74
C LEU A 45 7.06 -1.33 -13.39
N PHE A 46 6.77 -2.03 -12.33
CA PHE A 46 7.01 -1.60 -10.95
C PHE A 46 8.48 -1.87 -10.62
N ARG A 47 9.37 -0.89 -10.86
CA ARG A 47 10.80 -1.02 -10.56
C ARG A 47 11.02 -1.16 -9.08
N VAL A 48 11.74 -2.22 -8.68
CA VAL A 48 12.12 -2.45 -7.29
C VAL A 48 13.28 -1.54 -6.91
N ALA A 49 13.13 -0.79 -5.83
CA ALA A 49 14.17 0.09 -5.28
C ALA A 49 14.51 -0.27 -3.84
N SER A 50 15.52 0.41 -3.31
CA SER A 50 15.89 0.33 -1.88
C SER A 50 14.69 0.65 -0.99
N GLY A 51 14.55 -0.10 0.10
CA GLY A 51 13.38 -0.08 0.97
C GLY A 51 12.37 -1.19 0.67
N SER A 52 12.53 -1.94 -0.42
CA SER A 52 11.74 -3.14 -0.69
C SER A 52 12.22 -4.31 0.17
N TYR A 53 11.26 -5.09 0.69
CA TYR A 53 11.59 -6.24 1.53
C TYR A 53 10.50 -7.32 1.50
N PHE A 54 10.92 -8.52 1.92
CA PHE A 54 10.08 -9.63 2.32
C PHE A 54 10.27 -9.90 3.81
N ARG A 55 9.22 -10.32 4.50
CA ARG A 55 9.28 -10.84 5.86
C ARG A 55 8.27 -11.95 6.06
N MET A 56 8.55 -12.84 7.00
CA MET A 56 7.62 -13.89 7.41
C MET A 56 7.08 -13.65 8.81
N ILE A 57 5.82 -14.02 8.99
CA ILE A 57 5.10 -13.92 10.25
C ILE A 57 4.74 -15.35 10.66
N TYR A 58 5.01 -15.73 11.91
CA TYR A 58 4.68 -17.04 12.47
C TYR A 58 3.16 -17.29 12.41
N PRO A 59 2.73 -18.57 12.35
CA PRO A 59 1.34 -18.93 12.52
C PRO A 59 0.75 -18.31 13.79
N GLY A 60 -0.48 -17.78 13.70
CA GLY A 60 -1.12 -17.07 14.82
C GLY A 60 -0.75 -15.59 14.92
N GLY A 61 0.20 -15.07 14.12
CA GLY A 61 0.56 -13.65 14.09
C GLY A 61 1.48 -13.19 15.20
N GLY A 62 1.74 -11.89 15.26
CA GLY A 62 2.43 -11.20 16.38
C GLY A 62 3.96 -11.37 16.44
N LYS A 63 4.55 -12.36 15.79
CA LYS A 63 6.01 -12.58 15.77
C LYS A 63 6.53 -12.70 14.34
N TYR A 64 7.70 -12.08 14.09
CA TYR A 64 8.41 -12.19 12.82
C TYR A 64 9.47 -13.28 12.88
N PHE A 65 9.58 -14.05 11.80
CA PHE A 65 10.71 -14.95 11.60
C PHE A 65 12.00 -14.15 11.47
N LYS A 66 13.04 -14.58 12.17
CA LYS A 66 14.35 -13.95 12.07
C LYS A 66 15.19 -14.67 11.04
N ASN A 67 15.53 -13.98 9.95
CA ASN A 67 16.48 -14.46 8.95
C ASN A 67 17.90 -14.03 9.37
N PRO A 68 18.75 -14.91 9.89
CA PRO A 68 20.09 -14.54 10.38
C PRO A 68 21.03 -13.99 9.28
N TYR A 69 20.73 -14.33 8.02
CA TYR A 69 21.50 -13.90 6.85
C TYR A 69 21.07 -12.54 6.32
N SER A 70 19.98 -11.98 6.82
CA SER A 70 19.53 -10.66 6.41
C SER A 70 20.53 -9.56 6.79
N ALA A 71 20.65 -8.55 5.94
CA ALA A 71 21.37 -7.31 6.25
C ALA A 71 20.62 -6.39 7.23
N ASP A 72 19.30 -6.62 7.46
CA ASP A 72 18.51 -5.87 8.44
C ASP A 72 19.02 -6.08 9.87
N THR A 73 19.14 -5.00 10.64
CA THR A 73 19.66 -5.02 12.02
C THR A 73 18.87 -5.98 12.94
N ASN A 74 17.55 -5.98 12.83
CA ASN A 74 16.66 -6.83 13.63
C ASN A 74 16.49 -8.25 13.05
N LYS A 75 17.04 -8.50 11.84
CA LYS A 75 16.90 -9.76 11.10
C LYS A 75 15.47 -10.13 10.74
N THR A 76 14.52 -9.21 10.81
CA THR A 76 13.09 -9.45 10.54
C THR A 76 12.69 -9.20 9.10
N TYR A 77 13.52 -8.48 8.34
CA TYR A 77 13.33 -8.22 6.92
C TYR A 77 14.41 -8.92 6.09
N THR A 78 14.02 -9.51 4.97
CA THR A 78 14.94 -9.84 3.89
C THR A 78 14.85 -8.76 2.85
N LEU A 79 15.91 -7.96 2.70
CA LEU A 79 15.95 -6.85 1.75
C LEU A 79 15.93 -7.40 0.32
N ILE A 80 15.17 -6.72 -0.54
CA ILE A 80 14.96 -7.09 -1.93
C ILE A 80 15.64 -6.06 -2.83
N VAL A 81 16.44 -6.55 -3.78
CA VAL A 81 17.12 -5.76 -4.80
C VAL A 81 16.57 -6.14 -6.17
N ALA A 82 16.42 -5.16 -7.06
CA ALA A 82 15.93 -5.38 -8.42
C ALA A 82 16.75 -6.48 -9.15
N GLY A 83 16.05 -7.36 -9.82
CA GLY A 83 16.63 -8.36 -10.70
C GLY A 83 16.93 -7.84 -12.09
N THR A 84 17.27 -8.74 -13.03
CA THR A 84 17.62 -8.39 -14.41
C THR A 84 16.49 -7.75 -15.19
N GLY A 85 15.23 -8.02 -14.85
CA GLY A 85 14.03 -7.37 -15.41
C GLY A 85 13.64 -6.07 -14.73
N GLY A 86 14.36 -5.69 -13.66
CA GLY A 86 14.18 -4.43 -12.93
C GLY A 86 13.03 -4.43 -11.92
N GLY A 87 12.16 -5.45 -11.87
CA GLY A 87 11.02 -5.49 -10.97
C GLY A 87 9.83 -6.28 -11.50
N LEU A 88 8.65 -6.01 -10.91
CA LEU A 88 7.40 -6.68 -11.22
C LEU A 88 6.69 -6.02 -12.40
N ARG A 89 6.34 -6.79 -13.44
CA ARG A 89 5.55 -6.32 -14.58
C ARG A 89 4.08 -6.71 -14.43
N THR A 90 3.21 -5.77 -14.73
CA THR A 90 1.77 -6.03 -14.87
C THR A 90 1.41 -6.40 -16.30
N GLY A 91 0.35 -7.20 -16.45
CA GLY A 91 -0.16 -7.62 -17.76
C GLY A 91 0.64 -8.72 -18.45
N VAL A 92 1.80 -9.11 -17.92
CA VAL A 92 2.65 -10.17 -18.52
C VAL A 92 3.21 -11.11 -17.45
N LEU A 93 3.49 -12.34 -17.85
CA LEU A 93 4.15 -13.32 -16.98
C LEU A 93 5.67 -13.12 -16.99
N GLN A 94 6.28 -13.32 -15.82
CA GLN A 94 7.72 -13.38 -15.63
C GLN A 94 8.07 -14.75 -15.02
N PRO A 95 8.03 -15.84 -15.80
CA PRO A 95 8.24 -17.19 -15.29
C PRO A 95 9.66 -17.38 -14.77
N ALA A 96 9.83 -18.34 -13.87
CA ALA A 96 11.13 -18.85 -13.50
C ALA A 96 11.82 -19.47 -14.72
N PRO A 97 13.15 -19.49 -14.77
CA PRO A 97 13.88 -20.18 -15.84
C PRO A 97 13.71 -21.70 -15.72
N THR A 98 14.15 -22.42 -16.74
CA THR A 98 14.24 -23.89 -16.72
C THR A 98 15.71 -24.30 -16.87
N PRO A 99 16.33 -24.93 -15.84
CA PRO A 99 15.78 -25.25 -14.53
C PRO A 99 15.53 -23.99 -13.65
N ALA A 100 14.59 -24.09 -12.68
CA ALA A 100 14.27 -23.01 -11.75
C ALA A 100 15.29 -22.89 -10.60
N PHE A 101 16.03 -23.97 -10.36
CA PHE A 101 16.96 -24.08 -9.22
C PHE A 101 18.34 -24.51 -9.68
N GLY A 102 19.35 -23.96 -9.05
CA GLY A 102 20.74 -24.35 -9.11
C GLY A 102 21.12 -25.29 -7.96
N PRO A 103 22.43 -25.44 -7.69
CA PRO A 103 22.94 -26.25 -6.58
C PRO A 103 22.35 -25.81 -5.24
N HIS A 104 22.18 -26.77 -4.34
CA HIS A 104 21.66 -26.59 -2.98
C HIS A 104 20.23 -25.99 -2.91
N GLY A 105 19.47 -25.99 -4.02
CA GLY A 105 18.12 -25.47 -4.04
C GLY A 105 18.04 -23.93 -4.16
N ASN A 106 19.15 -23.28 -4.46
CA ASN A 106 19.19 -21.85 -4.72
C ASN A 106 18.37 -21.50 -5.98
N SER A 107 17.54 -20.48 -5.87
CA SER A 107 16.69 -20.06 -6.99
C SER A 107 17.50 -19.40 -8.10
N LEU A 108 17.17 -19.73 -9.35
CA LEU A 108 17.64 -19.05 -10.55
C LEU A 108 16.63 -18.02 -11.08
N ALA A 109 15.50 -17.81 -10.38
CA ALA A 109 14.46 -16.86 -10.76
C ALA A 109 14.86 -15.41 -10.42
N GLY A 110 15.79 -14.87 -11.19
CA GLY A 110 16.45 -13.58 -10.97
C GLY A 110 15.90 -12.40 -11.80
N ARG A 111 14.71 -12.51 -12.41
CA ARG A 111 14.18 -11.42 -13.26
C ARG A 111 13.51 -10.30 -12.45
N ILE A 112 12.63 -10.65 -11.53
CA ILE A 112 11.89 -9.66 -10.72
C ILE A 112 12.82 -9.04 -9.68
N ILE A 113 13.46 -9.90 -8.89
CA ILE A 113 14.49 -9.52 -7.93
C ILE A 113 15.76 -10.31 -8.18
N ARG A 114 16.89 -9.81 -7.75
CA ARG A 114 18.10 -10.63 -7.59
C ARG A 114 17.82 -11.64 -6.48
N PRO A 115 18.13 -12.93 -6.66
CA PRO A 115 17.95 -13.92 -5.60
C PRO A 115 18.60 -13.45 -4.30
N ALA A 116 17.88 -13.61 -3.20
CA ALA A 116 18.25 -13.11 -1.88
C ALA A 116 18.31 -14.26 -0.88
N ASP A 117 19.30 -14.23 0.00
CA ASP A 117 19.47 -15.27 1.02
C ASP A 117 18.32 -15.24 2.03
N PHE A 118 17.63 -16.36 2.16
CA PHE A 118 16.65 -16.61 3.18
C PHE A 118 16.91 -17.95 3.83
N ALA A 119 17.28 -17.93 5.11
CA ALA A 119 17.63 -19.11 5.89
C ALA A 119 18.76 -19.96 5.25
N GLY A 120 19.75 -19.31 4.63
CA GLY A 120 20.92 -19.96 4.04
C GLY A 120 20.71 -20.48 2.62
N ILE A 121 19.58 -20.23 1.99
CA ILE A 121 19.27 -20.62 0.61
C ILE A 121 18.70 -19.40 -0.12
N ASP A 122 19.20 -19.10 -1.31
CA ASP A 122 18.69 -18.00 -2.12
C ASP A 122 17.27 -18.27 -2.60
N PHE A 123 16.35 -17.33 -2.34
CA PHE A 123 15.03 -17.34 -2.97
C PHE A 123 14.98 -16.33 -4.12
N GLY A 124 14.23 -16.67 -5.15
CA GLY A 124 13.91 -15.80 -6.27
C GLY A 124 12.42 -15.67 -6.46
N LEU A 125 12.01 -14.76 -7.33
CA LEU A 125 10.59 -14.45 -7.57
C LEU A 125 10.24 -14.64 -9.04
N ALA A 126 9.05 -15.20 -9.26
CA ALA A 126 8.50 -15.41 -10.59
C ALA A 126 6.99 -15.13 -10.61
N THR A 127 6.38 -15.19 -11.79
CA THR A 127 4.92 -15.20 -11.95
C THR A 127 4.50 -16.36 -12.82
N LYS A 128 3.44 -17.09 -12.41
CA LYS A 128 2.95 -18.30 -13.07
C LYS A 128 1.42 -18.26 -13.19
N GLY A 129 0.90 -18.73 -14.32
CA GLY A 129 -0.53 -18.87 -14.55
C GLY A 129 -1.27 -17.55 -14.79
N THR A 130 -1.24 -16.62 -13.85
CA THR A 130 -1.97 -15.34 -13.96
C THR A 130 -0.99 -14.17 -13.84
N ALA A 131 -1.01 -13.28 -14.83
CA ALA A 131 -0.22 -12.06 -14.80
C ALA A 131 -0.72 -11.10 -13.69
N PRO A 132 0.17 -10.32 -13.06
CA PRO A 132 -0.23 -9.28 -12.12
C PRO A 132 -1.14 -8.24 -12.79
N ALA A 133 -2.21 -7.81 -12.09
CA ALA A 133 -3.13 -6.79 -12.54
C ALA A 133 -3.33 -5.76 -11.41
N ILE A 134 -2.82 -4.56 -11.62
CA ILE A 134 -2.83 -3.47 -10.63
C ILE A 134 -3.46 -2.24 -11.26
N SER A 135 -4.28 -1.56 -10.51
CA SER A 135 -4.94 -0.32 -10.92
C SER A 135 -4.74 0.77 -9.88
N VAL A 136 -4.86 2.02 -10.32
CA VAL A 136 -4.82 3.19 -9.45
C VAL A 136 -6.15 3.97 -9.52
N SER A 137 -6.61 4.44 -8.38
CA SER A 137 -7.73 5.37 -8.26
C SER A 137 -7.43 6.37 -7.14
N GLY A 138 -7.42 7.67 -7.44
CA GLY A 138 -7.10 8.71 -6.47
C GLY A 138 -5.76 8.52 -5.76
N GLY A 139 -4.73 8.00 -6.47
CA GLY A 139 -3.42 7.72 -5.90
C GLY A 139 -3.33 6.44 -5.06
N ARG A 140 -4.42 5.68 -4.92
CA ARG A 140 -4.45 4.39 -4.22
C ARG A 140 -4.28 3.24 -5.20
N LEU A 141 -3.38 2.33 -4.89
CA LEU A 141 -3.19 1.08 -5.64
C LEU A 141 -4.11 -0.01 -5.10
N SER A 142 -4.67 -0.78 -6.02
CA SER A 142 -5.44 -1.99 -5.75
C SER A 142 -5.27 -2.99 -6.88
N GLY A 143 -5.59 -4.25 -6.65
CA GLY A 143 -5.50 -5.28 -7.68
C GLY A 143 -5.06 -6.62 -7.12
N GLN A 144 -4.45 -7.45 -7.98
CA GLN A 144 -4.09 -8.83 -7.67
C GLN A 144 -2.73 -9.19 -8.27
N VAL A 145 -1.96 -9.94 -7.47
CA VAL A 145 -0.73 -10.60 -7.91
C VAL A 145 -0.85 -12.12 -7.77
N LYS A 146 -2.00 -12.69 -8.20
CA LYS A 146 -2.35 -14.12 -7.98
C LYS A 146 -1.29 -15.12 -8.41
N GLY A 147 -0.61 -14.85 -9.54
CA GLY A 147 0.41 -15.72 -10.07
C GLY A 147 1.81 -15.52 -9.48
N PHE A 148 1.96 -14.65 -8.49
CA PHE A 148 3.26 -14.40 -7.86
C PHE A 148 3.73 -15.61 -7.07
N THR A 149 4.97 -16.06 -7.32
CA THR A 149 5.59 -17.23 -6.68
C THR A 149 6.95 -16.88 -6.11
N ALA A 150 7.30 -17.53 -5.01
CA ALA A 150 8.64 -17.55 -4.47
C ALA A 150 9.26 -18.94 -4.72
N GLU A 151 10.41 -18.95 -5.37
CA GLU A 151 11.18 -20.15 -5.69
C GLU A 151 12.30 -20.29 -4.66
N TRP A 152 12.27 -21.33 -3.83
CA TRP A 152 13.22 -21.54 -2.75
C TRP A 152 13.36 -23.03 -2.41
N ASN A 153 14.59 -23.50 -2.19
CA ASN A 153 14.90 -24.85 -1.74
C ASN A 153 14.22 -25.97 -2.57
N ASN A 154 14.33 -25.88 -3.89
CA ASN A 154 13.68 -26.79 -4.85
C ASN A 154 12.14 -26.81 -4.78
N LEU A 155 11.53 -25.83 -4.13
CA LEU A 155 10.08 -25.68 -4.00
C LEU A 155 9.61 -24.34 -4.57
N SER A 156 8.40 -24.36 -5.13
CA SER A 156 7.70 -23.16 -5.60
C SER A 156 6.51 -22.88 -4.69
N PHE A 157 6.49 -21.72 -4.06
CA PHE A 157 5.43 -21.31 -3.14
C PHE A 157 4.55 -20.25 -3.81
N SER A 158 3.23 -20.47 -3.83
CA SER A 158 2.29 -19.41 -4.20
C SER A 158 2.35 -18.31 -3.14
N GLN A 159 2.70 -17.11 -3.56
CA GLN A 159 2.82 -15.93 -2.71
C GLN A 159 1.97 -14.77 -3.24
N GLY A 160 0.99 -15.08 -4.07
CA GLY A 160 0.07 -14.10 -4.61
C GLY A 160 -1.04 -13.71 -3.64
N GLY A 161 -1.64 -12.54 -3.90
CA GLY A 161 -2.74 -12.03 -3.10
C GLY A 161 -3.26 -10.69 -3.60
N PRO A 162 -4.29 -10.15 -2.93
CA PRO A 162 -4.75 -8.79 -3.16
C PRO A 162 -3.69 -7.79 -2.72
N VAL A 163 -3.47 -6.77 -3.55
CA VAL A 163 -2.47 -5.73 -3.28
C VAL A 163 -3.15 -4.45 -2.82
N THR A 164 -2.43 -3.71 -1.98
CA THR A 164 -2.75 -2.35 -1.57
C THR A 164 -1.52 -1.47 -1.67
N GLY A 165 -1.70 -0.16 -1.77
CA GLY A 165 -0.57 0.74 -1.81
C GLY A 165 -0.91 2.15 -2.25
N SER A 166 0.12 2.90 -2.59
CA SER A 166 0.01 4.28 -3.08
C SER A 166 0.84 4.48 -4.35
N TYR A 167 0.41 5.43 -5.15
CA TYR A 167 1.09 5.86 -6.37
C TYR A 167 0.95 7.37 -6.54
N ASN A 168 2.07 8.00 -6.78
CA ASN A 168 2.12 9.43 -7.12
C ASN A 168 2.28 9.57 -8.64
N ALA A 169 1.28 10.09 -9.32
CA ALA A 169 1.28 10.22 -10.78
C ALA A 169 2.29 11.24 -11.32
N LEU A 170 2.74 12.20 -10.50
CA LEU A 170 3.71 13.21 -10.91
C LEU A 170 5.15 12.69 -10.84
N THR A 171 5.47 11.94 -9.80
CA THR A 171 6.82 11.41 -9.56
C THR A 171 6.96 9.95 -9.99
N HIS A 172 5.87 9.30 -10.32
CA HIS A 172 5.77 7.87 -10.59
C HIS A 172 6.24 6.97 -9.42
N ILE A 173 6.42 7.53 -8.23
CA ILE A 173 6.80 6.77 -7.04
C ILE A 173 5.61 5.94 -6.57
N TYR A 174 5.87 4.69 -6.22
CA TYR A 174 4.88 3.78 -5.68
C TYR A 174 5.33 3.11 -4.39
N VAL A 175 4.37 2.69 -3.60
CA VAL A 175 4.50 1.71 -2.51
C VAL A 175 3.42 0.66 -2.74
N LEU A 176 3.80 -0.61 -2.74
CA LEU A 176 2.92 -1.75 -2.98
C LEU A 176 3.14 -2.81 -1.90
N SER A 177 2.05 -3.29 -1.29
CA SER A 177 2.13 -4.30 -0.24
C SER A 177 1.03 -5.33 -0.38
N TRP A 178 1.34 -6.57 -0.01
CA TRP A 178 0.38 -7.67 0.13
C TRP A 178 0.90 -8.72 1.09
N SER A 179 0.03 -9.64 1.46
CA SER A 179 0.38 -10.80 2.26
C SER A 179 -0.24 -12.06 1.67
N SER A 180 0.40 -13.19 1.90
CA SER A 180 -0.09 -14.51 1.48
C SER A 180 0.24 -15.57 2.52
N LEU A 181 -0.64 -16.53 2.68
CA LEU A 181 -0.37 -17.71 3.49
C LEU A 181 0.59 -18.63 2.72
N ILE A 182 1.66 -19.07 3.37
CA ILE A 182 2.59 -20.05 2.83
C ILE A 182 1.99 -21.45 3.05
N SER A 183 1.81 -22.17 1.97
CA SER A 183 1.28 -23.55 2.00
C SER A 183 2.37 -24.53 1.57
N GLY A 184 2.57 -25.57 2.36
CA GLY A 184 3.58 -26.59 2.11
C GLY A 184 5.00 -26.22 2.57
N GLY A 185 5.89 -27.22 2.52
CA GLY A 185 7.28 -27.07 2.91
C GLY A 185 7.49 -26.75 4.40
N PRO A 186 8.72 -26.35 4.77
CA PRO A 186 9.08 -26.12 6.18
C PRO A 186 8.43 -24.87 6.78
N PHE A 187 7.87 -23.97 5.97
CA PHE A 187 7.19 -22.75 6.41
C PHE A 187 5.68 -22.80 6.25
N ASN A 188 5.10 -24.01 6.18
CA ASN A 188 3.65 -24.17 6.08
C ASN A 188 2.92 -23.47 7.25
N GLY A 189 1.91 -22.68 6.92
CA GLY A 189 1.13 -21.90 7.91
C GLY A 189 1.72 -20.54 8.28
N PHE A 190 2.94 -20.20 7.83
CA PHE A 190 3.47 -18.86 7.97
C PHE A 190 2.78 -17.90 6.98
N THR A 191 2.79 -16.62 7.30
CA THR A 191 2.36 -15.57 6.38
C THR A 191 3.56 -14.86 5.78
N GLY A 192 3.69 -14.90 4.47
CA GLY A 192 4.60 -14.03 3.71
C GLY A 192 4.03 -12.63 3.61
N SER A 193 4.80 -11.62 3.97
CA SER A 193 4.43 -10.20 3.84
C SER A 193 5.44 -9.50 2.95
N TRP A 194 4.94 -8.90 1.90
CA TRP A 194 5.69 -8.28 0.82
C TRP A 194 5.52 -6.77 0.83
N HIS A 195 6.60 -6.06 0.64
CA HIS A 195 6.62 -4.61 0.50
C HIS A 195 7.58 -4.25 -0.63
N LEU A 196 7.05 -3.69 -1.70
CA LEU A 196 7.82 -3.17 -2.81
C LEU A 196 7.66 -1.66 -2.88
N THR A 197 8.76 -0.97 -3.10
CA THR A 197 8.78 0.47 -3.35
C THR A 197 9.70 0.78 -4.52
N GLY A 198 9.44 1.90 -5.19
CA GLY A 198 10.25 2.33 -6.33
C GLY A 198 9.51 3.25 -7.27
N THR A 199 9.82 3.18 -8.56
CA THR A 199 9.17 3.96 -9.61
C THR A 199 8.43 3.06 -10.59
N PHE A 200 7.25 3.47 -10.99
CA PHE A 200 6.49 2.82 -12.06
C PHE A 200 6.91 3.39 -13.42
N VAL A 201 7.12 2.50 -14.37
CA VAL A 201 7.42 2.83 -15.78
C VAL A 201 6.34 2.20 -16.64
N PRO A 202 5.54 2.99 -17.37
CA PRO A 202 4.50 2.51 -18.29
C PRO A 202 5.01 1.58 -19.40
#